data_8327bdfb78d3c5169e361d5130ac8caa
#
_entry.id   8327bdfb78d3c5169e361d5130ac8caa
#
_cell.length_a   1.000
_cell.length_b   1.000
_cell.length_c   1.000
_cell.angle_alpha   90.00
_cell.angle_beta   90.00
_cell.angle_gamma   90.00
#
_symmetry.space_group_name_H-M   'P 1'
#
loop_
_entity.id
_entity.type
_entity.pdbx_description
1 polymer ?
#
loop_
_entity_poly.entity_id
_entity_poly.type
_entity_poly.pdbx_seq_one_letter_code
_entity_poly.pdbx_strand_id
1 'polypeptide(L)'
;MLQIDNIALSVSCQQYQSKSVEFDCKKSQATLCFESNQKSSEVLCTCCGGKVYIHDRKEIDLKDAPIFPGISQKIRVMRHRYRCGCCGKTFMEDLGMLKYPGSMITQRAAMVIRQLLMFHIPESAVSSILNIRWNTVQKVHLDYMREQLKAWKEEQSRKGYRPKYLAIDEFAIHRGHTYATCVLDLDEGNVIWAGMGRTIEQFRKFFEETDPEMLSEVKAVAMDMNASYSNLVAKYLPKAAIVYDRYHMQAQFGKDVLGSVRLEEAKAHRAKALGLDRLRGEQTDPTVRKELKDQARKERHEYSAIKKSRWTLLMSADRLLPERKDSLSEILRNHEKLAVCYAMKEEMCELFDLTDPEAARKGWTDWFQAAKESEVPQLVHFAELKEKRVEGLISHAMFPISTGKLEGFNNKIKVAKRVGYGFRNNDYFFTLIKYLSLPKTRKRSHTFC
;
A
#
# COMPACT_ATOMS: atom_id res chain seq x y z
N MET A 1 -14.07 45.86 13.45
CA MET A 1 -15.20 45.12 14.05
C MET A 1 -15.89 44.35 12.92
N LEU A 2 -15.73 43.04 12.88
CA LEU A 2 -16.45 42.18 11.90
C LEU A 2 -17.93 42.23 12.26
N GLN A 3 -18.77 42.69 11.34
CA GLN A 3 -20.22 42.66 11.56
C GLN A 3 -20.71 41.22 11.65
N ILE A 4 -21.54 40.92 12.66
CA ILE A 4 -22.11 39.59 12.93
C ILE A 4 -22.77 39.00 11.67
N ASP A 5 -23.39 39.84 10.86
CA ASP A 5 -24.07 39.47 9.63
C ASP A 5 -23.14 38.85 8.57
N ASN A 6 -21.90 39.31 8.46
CA ASN A 6 -20.91 38.75 7.55
C ASN A 6 -20.42 37.35 8.00
N ILE A 7 -20.45 37.08 9.30
CA ILE A 7 -20.12 35.75 9.86
C ILE A 7 -21.33 34.82 9.68
N ALA A 8 -22.54 35.30 9.84
CA ALA A 8 -23.78 34.56 9.63
C ALA A 8 -23.94 34.10 8.17
N LEU A 9 -23.56 34.92 7.19
CA LEU A 9 -23.56 34.56 5.76
C LEU A 9 -22.65 33.38 5.43
N SER A 10 -21.58 33.19 6.19
CA SER A 10 -20.69 32.03 6.02
C SER A 10 -21.30 30.70 6.52
N VAL A 11 -22.33 30.74 7.34
CA VAL A 11 -23.06 29.61 7.92
C VAL A 11 -24.29 29.22 7.10
N SER A 12 -24.63 29.99 6.05
CA SER A 12 -25.69 29.84 5.07
C SER A 12 -26.90 28.96 5.49
N CYS A 13 -27.76 29.52 6.36
CA CYS A 13 -29.13 29.02 6.53
C CYS A 13 -30.05 30.20 6.70
N GLN A 14 -30.83 30.50 5.68
CA GLN A 14 -31.87 31.54 5.72
C GLN A 14 -32.93 31.33 6.84
N GLN A 15 -32.93 30.12 7.43
CA GLN A 15 -33.86 29.70 8.49
C GLN A 15 -33.45 30.16 9.90
N TYR A 16 -32.23 30.76 10.06
CA TYR A 16 -31.69 31.11 11.37
C TYR A 16 -31.29 32.57 11.43
N GLN A 17 -31.68 33.25 12.52
CA GLN A 17 -31.22 34.57 12.86
C GLN A 17 -30.02 34.52 13.81
N SER A 18 -28.94 35.23 13.47
CA SER A 18 -27.81 35.41 14.39
C SER A 18 -28.24 36.29 15.59
N LYS A 19 -27.85 35.88 16.80
CA LYS A 19 -28.12 36.60 18.05
C LYS A 19 -26.88 37.23 18.64
N SER A 20 -25.82 36.44 18.79
CA SER A 20 -24.56 36.87 19.41
C SER A 20 -23.39 36.01 18.99
N VAL A 21 -22.19 36.55 19.23
CA VAL A 21 -20.93 35.78 19.19
C VAL A 21 -20.30 35.87 20.58
N GLU A 22 -20.10 34.71 21.20
CA GLU A 22 -19.44 34.57 22.48
C GLU A 22 -18.01 34.09 22.27
N PHE A 23 -17.05 34.63 22.99
CA PHE A 23 -15.65 34.24 22.90
C PHE A 23 -15.10 33.80 24.27
N ASP A 24 -14.68 32.54 24.39
CA ASP A 24 -14.02 32.00 25.56
C ASP A 24 -12.50 32.05 25.33
N CYS A 25 -11.86 33.08 25.88
CA CYS A 25 -10.39 33.24 25.75
C CYS A 25 -9.57 32.10 26.35
N LYS A 26 -10.06 31.46 27.45
CA LYS A 26 -9.36 30.36 28.10
C LYS A 26 -9.34 29.10 27.26
N LYS A 27 -10.38 28.87 26.45
CA LYS A 27 -10.50 27.72 25.57
C LYS A 27 -10.15 28.01 24.12
N SER A 28 -9.81 29.27 23.79
CA SER A 28 -9.67 29.73 22.40
C SER A 28 -10.83 29.23 21.53
N GLN A 29 -12.07 29.52 22.00
CA GLN A 29 -13.31 29.04 21.37
C GLN A 29 -14.27 30.17 21.10
N ALA A 30 -14.76 30.25 19.86
CA ALA A 30 -15.87 31.09 19.45
C ALA A 30 -17.18 30.27 19.46
N THR A 31 -18.25 30.83 19.99
CA THR A 31 -19.60 30.28 19.91
C THR A 31 -20.51 31.26 19.15
N LEU A 32 -20.99 30.82 18.00
CA LEU A 32 -21.98 31.59 17.21
C LEU A 32 -23.38 31.16 17.65
N CYS A 33 -24.14 32.08 18.19
CA CYS A 33 -25.49 31.83 18.71
C CYS A 33 -26.56 32.21 17.67
N PHE A 34 -27.43 31.26 17.37
CA PHE A 34 -28.53 31.40 16.40
C PHE A 34 -29.86 30.99 17.03
N GLU A 35 -30.93 31.58 16.49
CA GLU A 35 -32.32 31.19 16.81
C GLU A 35 -33.07 30.88 15.51
N SER A 36 -33.92 29.84 15.53
CA SER A 36 -34.72 29.45 14.38
C SER A 36 -35.83 30.50 14.11
N ASN A 37 -35.94 30.87 12.84
CA ASN A 37 -37.01 31.71 12.33
C ASN A 37 -38.16 30.91 11.70
N GLN A 38 -38.07 29.58 11.69
CA GLN A 38 -39.03 28.71 11.02
C GLN A 38 -40.40 28.79 11.69
N LYS A 39 -41.42 29.15 10.91
CA LYS A 39 -42.80 29.20 11.41
C LYS A 39 -43.43 27.83 11.42
N SER A 40 -44.26 27.53 12.43
CA SER A 40 -44.96 26.25 12.52
C SER A 40 -45.92 25.99 11.34
N SER A 41 -46.40 27.06 10.69
CA SER A 41 -47.24 26.99 9.49
C SER A 41 -46.51 26.42 8.25
N GLU A 42 -45.19 26.46 8.23
CA GLU A 42 -44.33 26.00 7.13
C GLU A 42 -43.92 24.55 7.32
N VAL A 43 -44.28 23.93 8.45
CA VAL A 43 -43.85 22.57 8.83
C VAL A 43 -45.05 21.64 8.91
N LEU A 44 -44.91 20.47 8.31
CA LEU A 44 -45.90 19.39 8.40
C LEU A 44 -45.37 18.23 9.25
N CYS A 45 -46.29 17.50 9.86
CA CYS A 45 -45.94 16.34 10.65
C CYS A 45 -45.28 15.27 9.76
N THR A 46 -44.10 14.81 10.17
CA THR A 46 -43.33 13.75 9.47
C THR A 46 -44.00 12.37 9.49
N CYS A 47 -45.10 12.20 10.28
CA CYS A 47 -45.81 10.94 10.43
C CYS A 47 -47.13 10.92 9.62
N CYS A 48 -47.96 11.98 9.74
CA CYS A 48 -49.31 11.99 9.17
C CYS A 48 -49.57 13.19 8.26
N GLY A 49 -48.59 14.07 8.02
CA GLY A 49 -48.76 15.27 7.19
C GLY A 49 -49.62 16.35 7.83
N GLY A 50 -50.11 16.17 9.07
CA GLY A 50 -50.99 17.10 9.76
C GLY A 50 -50.25 18.37 10.24
N LYS A 51 -51.03 19.41 10.57
CA LYS A 51 -50.53 20.69 11.12
C LYS A 51 -49.82 20.47 12.45
N VAL A 52 -48.73 21.24 12.66
CA VAL A 52 -47.94 21.18 13.88
C VAL A 52 -47.90 22.54 14.58
N TYR A 53 -47.62 22.53 15.87
CA TYR A 53 -47.35 23.72 16.67
C TYR A 53 -46.02 23.58 17.42
N ILE A 54 -45.41 24.71 17.78
CA ILE A 54 -44.19 24.72 18.59
C ILE A 54 -44.58 24.29 19.99
N HIS A 55 -44.02 23.13 20.43
CA HIS A 55 -44.25 22.59 21.75
C HIS A 55 -43.33 23.24 22.78
N ASP A 56 -42.02 23.25 22.47
CA ASP A 56 -40.99 23.96 23.24
C ASP A 56 -39.79 24.29 22.33
N ARG A 57 -38.78 24.92 22.93
CA ARG A 57 -37.51 25.25 22.24
C ARG A 57 -36.37 24.53 22.97
N LYS A 58 -35.39 24.03 22.22
CA LYS A 58 -34.23 23.39 22.78
C LYS A 58 -32.94 23.93 22.18
N GLU A 59 -32.00 24.19 23.05
CA GLU A 59 -30.65 24.57 22.67
C GLU A 59 -29.83 23.36 22.29
N ILE A 60 -29.00 23.48 21.25
CA ILE A 60 -28.05 22.47 20.81
C ILE A 60 -26.72 23.12 20.40
N ASP A 61 -25.63 22.55 20.86
CA ASP A 61 -24.29 22.96 20.49
C ASP A 61 -23.77 22.03 19.39
N LEU A 62 -23.36 22.59 18.24
CA LEU A 62 -22.78 21.88 17.11
C LEU A 62 -21.31 22.26 16.96
N LYS A 63 -20.47 21.28 16.68
CA LYS A 63 -19.09 21.51 16.25
C LYS A 63 -19.06 21.97 14.80
N ASP A 64 -18.30 23.04 14.55
CA ASP A 64 -18.21 23.64 13.24
C ASP A 64 -16.76 23.88 12.82
N ALA A 65 -16.54 24.20 11.55
CA ALA A 65 -15.24 24.56 11.05
C ALA A 65 -14.81 25.94 11.58
N PRO A 66 -13.56 26.12 12.04
CA PRO A 66 -13.09 27.42 12.49
C PRO A 66 -13.08 28.44 11.35
N ILE A 67 -13.48 29.67 11.66
CA ILE A 67 -13.35 30.81 10.73
C ILE A 67 -11.95 31.40 10.83
N PHE A 68 -11.37 31.39 12.04
CA PHE A 68 -10.03 31.89 12.30
C PHE A 68 -9.07 30.75 12.69
N PRO A 69 -7.84 30.74 12.17
CA PRO A 69 -6.82 29.78 12.59
C PRO A 69 -6.59 29.84 14.12
N GLY A 70 -6.46 28.67 14.74
CA GLY A 70 -6.21 28.56 16.18
C GLY A 70 -7.40 28.78 17.11
N ILE A 71 -8.58 29.09 16.56
CA ILE A 71 -9.81 29.28 17.35
C ILE A 71 -10.81 28.18 16.99
N SER A 72 -11.12 27.29 17.93
CA SER A 72 -12.19 26.31 17.73
C SER A 72 -13.56 26.99 17.66
N GLN A 73 -14.47 26.47 16.84
CA GLN A 73 -15.78 27.07 16.65
C GLN A 73 -16.90 26.11 17.01
N LYS A 74 -17.93 26.67 17.68
CA LYS A 74 -19.23 26.05 17.91
C LYS A 74 -20.34 26.92 17.32
N ILE A 75 -21.37 26.24 16.88
CA ILE A 75 -22.67 26.88 16.59
C ILE A 75 -23.65 26.45 17.67
N ARG A 76 -24.23 27.39 18.36
CA ARG A 76 -25.30 27.18 19.33
C ARG A 76 -26.60 27.58 18.69
N VAL A 77 -27.54 26.65 18.58
CA VAL A 77 -28.85 26.87 17.94
C VAL A 77 -29.97 26.65 18.91
N MET A 78 -30.81 27.66 19.11
CA MET A 78 -32.12 27.51 19.74
C MET A 78 -33.11 27.05 18.66
N ARG A 79 -33.48 25.76 18.68
CA ARG A 79 -34.34 25.12 17.69
C ARG A 79 -35.71 24.76 18.27
N HIS A 80 -36.73 24.63 17.43
CA HIS A 80 -38.08 24.26 17.82
C HIS A 80 -38.19 22.73 17.99
N ARG A 81 -39.00 22.33 18.99
CA ARG A 81 -39.61 21.01 19.04
C ARG A 81 -41.08 21.16 18.71
N TYR A 82 -41.52 20.48 17.67
CA TYR A 82 -42.89 20.51 17.21
C TYR A 82 -43.71 19.37 17.79
N ARG A 83 -45.04 19.63 17.94
CA ARG A 83 -46.03 18.60 18.25
C ARG A 83 -47.15 18.66 17.23
N CYS A 84 -47.54 17.48 16.73
CA CYS A 84 -48.65 17.37 15.78
C CYS A 84 -50.00 17.47 16.49
N GLY A 85 -50.89 18.27 15.94
CA GLY A 85 -52.25 18.41 16.44
C GLY A 85 -53.13 17.20 16.14
N CYS A 86 -52.81 16.40 15.10
CA CYS A 86 -53.59 15.23 14.72
C CYS A 86 -53.15 13.94 15.43
N CYS A 87 -51.86 13.55 15.33
CA CYS A 87 -51.37 12.28 15.85
C CYS A 87 -50.64 12.42 17.18
N GLY A 88 -50.47 13.61 17.73
CA GLY A 88 -49.77 13.88 18.99
C GLY A 88 -48.27 13.67 18.97
N LYS A 89 -47.65 13.18 17.88
CA LYS A 89 -46.23 12.94 17.77
C LYS A 89 -45.41 14.18 17.92
N THR A 90 -44.31 14.10 18.68
CA THR A 90 -43.36 15.21 18.81
C THR A 90 -42.09 14.89 18.04
N PHE A 91 -41.48 15.91 17.41
CA PHE A 91 -40.23 15.80 16.68
C PHE A 91 -39.45 17.10 16.73
N MET A 92 -38.14 17.02 16.52
CA MET A 92 -37.27 18.20 16.49
C MET A 92 -37.22 18.79 15.11
N GLU A 93 -37.05 20.11 15.04
CA GLU A 93 -36.74 20.84 13.81
C GLU A 93 -35.48 20.23 13.13
N ASP A 94 -35.57 20.04 11.82
CA ASP A 94 -34.39 19.68 11.03
C ASP A 94 -33.51 20.91 10.81
N LEU A 95 -32.28 20.84 11.25
CA LEU A 95 -31.34 21.95 11.16
C LEU A 95 -30.77 22.17 9.75
N GLY A 96 -30.90 21.20 8.82
CA GLY A 96 -30.39 21.29 7.45
C GLY A 96 -28.85 21.39 7.34
N MET A 97 -28.18 21.90 8.37
CA MET A 97 -26.74 22.13 8.42
C MET A 97 -25.93 20.93 8.96
N LEU A 98 -26.61 19.88 9.47
CA LEU A 98 -25.95 18.72 10.02
C LEU A 98 -25.35 17.82 8.95
N LYS A 99 -24.16 17.24 9.19
CA LYS A 99 -23.57 16.24 8.28
C LYS A 99 -24.40 14.95 8.25
N TYR A 100 -24.92 14.55 9.41
CA TYR A 100 -25.79 13.38 9.57
C TYR A 100 -26.99 13.74 10.43
N PRO A 101 -28.17 13.14 10.23
CA PRO A 101 -29.28 13.26 11.16
C PRO A 101 -28.84 12.90 12.58
N GLY A 102 -29.14 13.80 13.54
CA GLY A 102 -28.76 13.61 14.95
C GLY A 102 -27.26 13.77 15.27
N SER A 103 -26.41 14.10 14.29
CA SER A 103 -25.00 14.39 14.57
C SER A 103 -24.80 15.75 15.22
N MET A 104 -23.63 15.91 15.86
CA MET A 104 -23.23 17.17 16.51
C MET A 104 -22.18 17.93 15.68
N ILE A 105 -22.06 17.65 14.38
CA ILE A 105 -21.13 18.33 13.47
C ILE A 105 -21.88 18.90 12.26
N THR A 106 -21.41 20.05 11.79
CA THR A 106 -21.95 20.69 10.59
C THR A 106 -21.38 20.06 9.31
N GLN A 107 -22.07 20.26 8.18
CA GLN A 107 -21.55 19.89 6.85
C GLN A 107 -20.23 20.62 6.55
N ARG A 108 -20.10 21.88 6.98
CA ARG A 108 -18.89 22.70 6.80
C ARG A 108 -17.70 22.10 7.56
N ALA A 109 -17.88 21.68 8.81
CA ALA A 109 -16.85 20.97 9.56
C ALA A 109 -16.43 19.68 8.85
N ALA A 110 -17.37 18.90 8.32
CA ALA A 110 -17.09 17.72 7.55
C ALA A 110 -16.30 18.01 6.26
N MET A 111 -16.57 19.12 5.56
CA MET A 111 -15.78 19.55 4.40
C MET A 111 -14.33 19.86 4.76
N VAL A 112 -14.10 20.60 5.85
CA VAL A 112 -12.74 20.93 6.32
C VAL A 112 -12.00 19.68 6.77
N ILE A 113 -12.66 18.75 7.48
CA ILE A 113 -12.07 17.43 7.80
C ILE A 113 -11.57 16.74 6.53
N ARG A 114 -12.40 16.66 5.49
CA ARG A 114 -12.04 16.04 4.21
C ARG A 114 -10.83 16.73 3.57
N GLN A 115 -10.81 18.05 3.51
CA GLN A 115 -9.70 18.81 2.93
C GLN A 115 -8.39 18.56 3.66
N LEU A 116 -8.37 18.64 4.99
CA LEU A 116 -7.17 18.40 5.79
C LEU A 116 -6.61 16.99 5.60
N LEU A 117 -7.50 15.99 5.59
CA LEU A 117 -7.10 14.58 5.37
C LEU A 117 -6.60 14.32 3.94
N MET A 118 -7.11 15.05 2.94
CA MET A 118 -6.60 15.00 1.56
C MET A 118 -5.16 15.55 1.44
N PHE A 119 -4.74 16.44 2.34
CA PHE A 119 -3.35 16.90 2.46
C PHE A 119 -2.49 15.97 3.33
N HIS A 120 -2.97 14.76 3.61
CA HIS A 120 -2.28 13.77 4.43
C HIS A 120 -1.98 14.22 5.87
N ILE A 121 -2.74 15.18 6.40
CA ILE A 121 -2.67 15.54 7.81
C ILE A 121 -3.22 14.36 8.63
N PRO A 122 -2.51 13.87 9.67
CA PRO A 122 -2.99 12.75 10.48
C PRO A 122 -4.35 13.02 11.13
N GLU A 123 -5.22 12.00 11.24
CA GLU A 123 -6.54 12.12 11.86
C GLU A 123 -6.50 12.69 13.27
N SER A 124 -5.46 12.32 14.03
CA SER A 124 -5.23 12.84 15.39
C SER A 124 -4.98 14.35 15.38
N ALA A 125 -4.19 14.86 14.43
CA ALA A 125 -3.93 16.28 14.26
C ALA A 125 -5.20 17.02 13.82
N VAL A 126 -5.97 16.47 12.86
CA VAL A 126 -7.26 17.04 12.44
C VAL A 126 -8.24 17.10 13.61
N SER A 127 -8.31 16.02 14.42
CA SER A 127 -9.11 15.97 15.65
C SER A 127 -8.75 17.11 16.62
N SER A 128 -7.46 17.34 16.84
CA SER A 128 -6.94 18.39 17.70
C SER A 128 -7.21 19.79 17.14
N ILE A 129 -6.92 20.02 15.85
CA ILE A 129 -7.09 21.33 15.18
C ILE A 129 -8.55 21.78 15.23
N LEU A 130 -9.49 20.86 14.97
CA LEU A 130 -10.92 21.17 14.91
C LEU A 130 -11.65 20.99 16.24
N ASN A 131 -10.98 20.49 17.27
CA ASN A 131 -11.59 20.09 18.54
C ASN A 131 -12.81 19.17 18.34
N ILE A 132 -12.68 18.18 17.43
CA ILE A 132 -13.70 17.19 17.08
C ILE A 132 -13.18 15.81 17.49
N ARG A 133 -14.03 14.96 18.05
CA ARG A 133 -13.65 13.60 18.47
C ARG A 133 -13.06 12.81 17.30
N TRP A 134 -11.94 12.12 17.54
CA TRP A 134 -11.24 11.32 16.53
C TRP A 134 -12.15 10.33 15.78
N ASN A 135 -13.02 9.61 16.50
CA ASN A 135 -14.00 8.70 15.87
C ASN A 135 -14.91 9.40 14.85
N THR A 136 -15.25 10.67 15.11
CA THR A 136 -16.08 11.47 14.20
C THR A 136 -15.29 11.86 12.95
N VAL A 137 -14.02 12.26 13.12
CA VAL A 137 -13.10 12.55 12.01
C VAL A 137 -12.96 11.32 11.12
N GLN A 138 -12.70 10.16 11.72
CA GLN A 138 -12.54 8.89 11.00
C GLN A 138 -13.82 8.49 10.26
N LYS A 139 -14.99 8.62 10.90
CA LYS A 139 -16.29 8.33 10.26
C LYS A 139 -16.51 9.21 9.04
N VAL A 140 -16.31 10.52 9.16
CA VAL A 140 -16.47 11.47 8.04
C VAL A 140 -15.54 11.11 6.87
N HIS A 141 -14.31 10.72 7.17
CA HIS A 141 -13.35 10.30 6.15
C HIS A 141 -13.76 9.01 5.47
N LEU A 142 -14.14 8.00 6.27
CA LEU A 142 -14.56 6.69 5.76
C LEU A 142 -15.78 6.83 4.83
N ASP A 143 -16.79 7.58 5.25
CA ASP A 143 -17.99 7.81 4.44
C ASP A 143 -17.64 8.53 3.13
N TYR A 144 -16.77 9.54 3.18
CA TYR A 144 -16.30 10.22 1.98
C TYR A 144 -15.56 9.29 1.02
N MET A 145 -14.62 8.47 1.54
CA MET A 145 -13.90 7.51 0.71
C MET A 145 -14.85 6.51 0.04
N ARG A 146 -15.84 6.02 0.78
CA ARG A 146 -16.86 5.11 0.26
C ARG A 146 -17.73 5.75 -0.82
N GLU A 147 -18.14 7.02 -0.62
CA GLU A 147 -18.87 7.81 -1.64
C GLU A 147 -18.04 7.92 -2.93
N GLN A 148 -16.73 8.24 -2.83
CA GLN A 148 -15.85 8.36 -4.00
C GLN A 148 -15.63 7.00 -4.70
N LEU A 149 -15.42 5.93 -3.94
CA LEU A 149 -15.26 4.58 -4.49
C LEU A 149 -16.55 4.09 -5.17
N LYS A 150 -17.71 4.39 -4.61
CA LYS A 150 -19.01 4.07 -5.21
C LYS A 150 -19.20 4.81 -6.53
N ALA A 151 -18.99 6.12 -6.55
CA ALA A 151 -19.09 6.95 -7.76
C ALA A 151 -18.14 6.46 -8.86
N TRP A 152 -16.90 6.09 -8.48
CA TRP A 152 -15.94 5.52 -9.42
C TRP A 152 -16.40 4.18 -9.98
N LYS A 153 -16.89 3.26 -9.14
CA LYS A 153 -17.42 1.96 -9.60
C LYS A 153 -18.59 2.12 -10.57
N GLU A 154 -19.52 3.02 -10.27
CA GLU A 154 -20.67 3.32 -11.13
C GLU A 154 -20.23 3.90 -12.48
N GLU A 155 -19.20 4.75 -12.49
CA GLU A 155 -18.63 5.29 -13.72
C GLU A 155 -17.95 4.18 -14.55
N GLN A 156 -17.17 3.30 -13.91
CA GLN A 156 -16.51 2.18 -14.58
C GLN A 156 -17.52 1.18 -15.13
N SER A 157 -18.57 0.84 -14.39
CA SER A 157 -19.65 -0.04 -14.87
C SER A 157 -20.32 0.53 -16.13
N ARG A 158 -20.60 1.84 -16.15
CA ARG A 158 -21.16 2.50 -17.35
C ARG A 158 -20.23 2.47 -18.56
N LYS A 159 -18.91 2.47 -18.34
CA LYS A 159 -17.90 2.37 -19.40
C LYS A 159 -17.62 0.94 -19.84
N GLY A 160 -18.27 -0.05 -19.24
CA GLY A 160 -17.99 -1.46 -19.50
C GLY A 160 -16.57 -1.87 -19.12
N TYR A 161 -16.03 -1.32 -18.03
CA TYR A 161 -14.66 -1.55 -17.60
C TYR A 161 -14.35 -3.03 -17.37
N ARG A 162 -13.29 -3.51 -18.02
CA ARG A 162 -12.76 -4.87 -17.94
C ARG A 162 -11.22 -4.78 -17.88
N PRO A 163 -10.56 -5.09 -16.78
CA PRO A 163 -9.11 -5.10 -16.70
C PRO A 163 -8.52 -6.22 -17.56
N LYS A 164 -7.45 -5.92 -18.27
CA LYS A 164 -6.73 -6.88 -19.11
C LYS A 164 -5.53 -7.50 -18.42
N TYR A 165 -4.88 -6.74 -17.55
CA TYR A 165 -3.65 -7.14 -16.86
C TYR A 165 -3.75 -6.87 -15.37
N LEU A 166 -3.55 -7.90 -14.57
CA LEU A 166 -3.58 -7.80 -13.12
C LEU A 166 -2.18 -7.98 -12.53
N ALA A 167 -1.95 -7.36 -11.38
CA ALA A 167 -0.82 -7.67 -10.51
C ALA A 167 -1.32 -8.09 -9.14
N ILE A 168 -0.72 -9.13 -8.58
CA ILE A 168 -1.00 -9.64 -7.25
C ILE A 168 0.28 -9.61 -6.43
N ASP A 169 0.25 -9.00 -5.25
CA ASP A 169 1.38 -8.97 -4.33
C ASP A 169 0.90 -8.90 -2.89
N GLU A 170 1.79 -9.25 -1.97
CA GLU A 170 1.56 -9.23 -0.54
C GLU A 170 2.30 -8.05 0.11
N PHE A 171 1.68 -7.45 1.10
CA PHE A 171 2.35 -6.45 1.92
C PHE A 171 2.09 -6.68 3.41
N ALA A 172 3.09 -6.34 4.24
CA ALA A 172 2.96 -6.46 5.68
C ALA A 172 2.09 -5.33 6.27
N ILE A 173 1.08 -5.68 7.07
CA ILE A 173 0.22 -4.72 7.79
C ILE A 173 0.87 -4.30 9.10
N HIS A 174 1.32 -5.26 9.91
CA HIS A 174 1.95 -5.02 11.21
C HIS A 174 3.31 -5.71 11.30
N ARG A 175 4.11 -5.32 12.29
CA ARG A 175 5.31 -6.09 12.67
C ARG A 175 4.84 -7.46 13.18
N GLY A 176 5.49 -8.54 12.74
CA GLY A 176 5.18 -9.90 13.16
C GLY A 176 4.09 -10.57 12.31
N HIS A 177 4.42 -10.92 11.05
CA HIS A 177 3.70 -11.89 10.20
C HIS A 177 2.21 -11.62 9.86
N THR A 178 1.72 -10.40 10.05
CA THR A 178 0.38 -10.02 9.57
C THR A 178 0.49 -9.40 8.19
N TYR A 179 -0.05 -10.10 7.18
CA TYR A 179 0.01 -9.71 5.78
C TYR A 179 -1.38 -9.39 5.23
N ALA A 180 -1.42 -8.67 4.14
CA ALA A 180 -2.56 -8.50 3.27
C ALA A 180 -2.16 -8.76 1.82
N THR A 181 -3.11 -9.20 1.02
CA THR A 181 -2.97 -9.38 -0.41
C THR A 181 -3.68 -8.24 -1.12
N CYS A 182 -3.07 -7.73 -2.17
CA CYS A 182 -3.60 -6.67 -3.02
C CYS A 182 -3.64 -7.13 -4.48
N VAL A 183 -4.74 -6.83 -5.15
CA VAL A 183 -4.90 -7.02 -6.59
C VAL A 183 -5.08 -5.66 -7.25
N LEU A 184 -4.19 -5.36 -8.18
CA LEU A 184 -4.12 -4.08 -8.89
C LEU A 184 -4.34 -4.32 -10.39
N ASP A 185 -5.13 -3.47 -11.03
CA ASP A 185 -5.16 -3.34 -12.47
C ASP A 185 -3.89 -2.62 -12.95
N LEU A 186 -3.13 -3.25 -13.82
CA LEU A 186 -1.87 -2.71 -14.34
C LEU A 186 -2.08 -1.60 -15.38
N ASP A 187 -3.18 -1.58 -16.09
CA ASP A 187 -3.47 -0.54 -17.08
C ASP A 187 -3.82 0.77 -16.36
N GLU A 188 -4.86 0.76 -15.58
CA GLU A 188 -5.37 1.93 -14.85
C GLU A 188 -4.60 2.21 -13.55
N GLY A 189 -3.96 1.18 -12.95
CA GLY A 189 -3.26 1.26 -11.67
C GLY A 189 -4.18 1.43 -10.48
N ASN A 190 -5.43 0.94 -10.58
CA ASN A 190 -6.40 0.93 -9.49
C ASN A 190 -6.34 -0.37 -8.72
N VAL A 191 -6.50 -0.28 -7.41
CA VAL A 191 -6.69 -1.47 -6.57
C VAL A 191 -8.12 -1.98 -6.77
N ILE A 192 -8.24 -3.15 -7.37
CA ILE A 192 -9.50 -3.83 -7.56
C ILE A 192 -9.95 -4.46 -6.24
N TRP A 193 -9.03 -5.14 -5.57
CA TRP A 193 -9.30 -5.82 -4.31
C TRP A 193 -8.10 -5.74 -3.37
N ALA A 194 -8.39 -5.67 -2.07
CA ALA A 194 -7.40 -5.82 -1.01
C ALA A 194 -8.06 -6.50 0.19
N GLY A 195 -7.40 -7.49 0.75
CA GLY A 195 -7.92 -8.29 1.87
C GLY A 195 -6.84 -8.80 2.80
N MET A 196 -7.26 -9.21 4.00
CA MET A 196 -6.37 -9.75 5.03
C MET A 196 -5.81 -11.11 4.62
N GLY A 197 -4.52 -11.30 4.93
CA GLY A 197 -3.84 -12.57 4.88
C GLY A 197 -3.20 -12.91 3.55
N ARG A 198 -2.62 -14.11 3.49
CA ARG A 198 -1.89 -14.66 2.35
C ARG A 198 -2.17 -16.16 2.12
N THR A 199 -3.22 -16.69 2.76
CA THR A 199 -3.61 -18.09 2.57
C THR A 199 -4.52 -18.26 1.35
N ILE A 200 -4.68 -19.49 0.89
CA ILE A 200 -5.58 -19.84 -0.22
C ILE A 200 -7.01 -19.36 0.06
N GLU A 201 -7.52 -19.62 1.27
CA GLU A 201 -8.89 -19.29 1.67
C GLU A 201 -9.08 -17.75 1.70
N GLN A 202 -8.05 -17.02 2.13
CA GLN A 202 -8.10 -15.57 2.19
C GLN A 202 -8.07 -14.94 0.80
N PHE A 203 -7.21 -15.43 -0.08
CA PHE A 203 -7.14 -14.92 -1.46
C PHE A 203 -8.33 -15.35 -2.33
N ARG A 204 -8.95 -16.50 -2.06
CA ARG A 204 -10.17 -16.95 -2.74
C ARG A 204 -11.29 -15.91 -2.69
N LYS A 205 -11.37 -15.13 -1.60
CA LYS A 205 -12.34 -14.04 -1.45
C LYS A 205 -12.27 -13.00 -2.56
N PHE A 206 -11.11 -12.80 -3.16
CA PHE A 206 -11.01 -11.92 -4.33
C PHE A 206 -11.95 -12.35 -5.44
N PHE A 207 -11.99 -13.65 -5.76
CA PHE A 207 -12.84 -14.19 -6.81
C PHE A 207 -14.31 -14.30 -6.40
N GLU A 208 -14.59 -14.49 -5.11
CA GLU A 208 -15.95 -14.56 -4.56
C GLU A 208 -16.61 -13.18 -4.46
N GLU A 209 -15.83 -12.13 -4.16
CA GLU A 209 -16.30 -10.76 -3.96
C GLU A 209 -16.28 -9.92 -5.25
N THR A 210 -15.60 -10.39 -6.30
CA THR A 210 -15.45 -9.68 -7.58
C THR A 210 -16.39 -10.27 -8.62
N ASP A 211 -17.08 -9.39 -9.34
CA ASP A 211 -17.97 -9.84 -10.44
C ASP A 211 -17.16 -10.60 -11.50
N PRO A 212 -17.51 -11.86 -11.80
CA PRO A 212 -16.84 -12.67 -12.83
C PRO A 212 -16.83 -12.00 -14.20
N GLU A 213 -17.88 -11.25 -14.56
CA GLU A 213 -17.96 -10.53 -15.82
C GLU A 213 -16.90 -9.44 -15.91
N MET A 214 -16.60 -8.76 -14.80
CA MET A 214 -15.52 -7.77 -14.74
C MET A 214 -14.17 -8.40 -15.06
N LEU A 215 -13.94 -9.67 -14.72
CA LEU A 215 -12.68 -10.38 -14.93
C LEU A 215 -12.61 -11.14 -16.27
N SER A 216 -13.66 -11.09 -17.09
CA SER A 216 -13.79 -11.89 -18.32
C SER A 216 -12.73 -11.61 -19.39
N GLU A 217 -12.15 -10.41 -19.40
CA GLU A 217 -11.12 -9.99 -20.38
C GLU A 217 -9.68 -10.05 -19.85
N VAL A 218 -9.47 -10.63 -18.67
CA VAL A 218 -8.12 -10.74 -18.11
C VAL A 218 -7.27 -11.67 -18.97
N LYS A 219 -6.20 -11.12 -19.53
CA LYS A 219 -5.26 -11.82 -20.43
C LYS A 219 -4.05 -12.36 -19.69
N ALA A 220 -3.54 -11.62 -18.69
CA ALA A 220 -2.39 -12.04 -17.91
C ALA A 220 -2.42 -11.49 -16.48
N VAL A 221 -1.78 -12.24 -15.58
CA VAL A 221 -1.69 -11.92 -14.15
C VAL A 221 -0.24 -12.00 -13.71
N ALA A 222 0.35 -10.84 -13.37
CA ALA A 222 1.70 -10.76 -12.79
C ALA A 222 1.66 -11.09 -11.29
N MET A 223 2.53 -11.98 -10.83
CA MET A 223 2.60 -12.36 -9.42
C MET A 223 3.97 -12.94 -9.05
N ASP A 224 4.22 -13.09 -7.74
CA ASP A 224 5.32 -13.92 -7.25
C ASP A 224 5.03 -15.42 -7.48
N MET A 225 6.08 -16.23 -7.47
CA MET A 225 5.98 -17.69 -7.65
C MET A 225 5.33 -18.38 -6.44
N ASN A 226 4.12 -17.97 -6.08
CA ASN A 226 3.32 -18.59 -5.04
C ASN A 226 2.39 -19.66 -5.64
N ALA A 227 2.64 -20.94 -5.33
CA ALA A 227 1.85 -22.05 -5.86
C ALA A 227 0.34 -21.93 -5.53
N SER A 228 0.03 -21.45 -4.33
CA SER A 228 -1.36 -21.31 -3.89
C SER A 228 -2.12 -20.30 -4.72
N TYR A 229 -1.50 -19.19 -5.05
CA TYR A 229 -2.11 -18.14 -5.89
C TYR A 229 -2.21 -18.58 -7.34
N SER A 230 -1.17 -19.21 -7.87
CA SER A 230 -1.17 -19.74 -9.23
C SER A 230 -2.32 -20.72 -9.47
N ASN A 231 -2.57 -21.63 -8.51
CA ASN A 231 -3.67 -22.59 -8.59
C ASN A 231 -5.06 -21.91 -8.60
N LEU A 232 -5.23 -20.87 -7.79
CA LEU A 232 -6.48 -20.11 -7.78
C LEU A 232 -6.69 -19.34 -9.08
N VAL A 233 -5.64 -18.66 -9.58
CA VAL A 233 -5.69 -17.94 -10.85
C VAL A 233 -6.01 -18.90 -12.00
N ALA A 234 -5.32 -20.04 -12.10
CA ALA A 234 -5.60 -21.06 -13.12
C ALA A 234 -7.03 -21.60 -13.04
N LYS A 235 -7.60 -21.73 -11.83
CA LYS A 235 -8.96 -22.20 -11.62
C LYS A 235 -10.03 -21.18 -12.04
N TYR A 236 -9.86 -19.92 -11.62
CA TYR A 236 -10.89 -18.89 -11.81
C TYR A 236 -10.70 -18.06 -13.09
N LEU A 237 -9.47 -18.00 -13.61
CA LEU A 237 -9.09 -17.29 -14.84
C LEU A 237 -8.35 -18.22 -15.81
N PRO A 238 -8.99 -19.31 -16.29
CA PRO A 238 -8.31 -20.36 -17.06
C PRO A 238 -7.76 -19.90 -18.42
N LYS A 239 -8.21 -18.73 -18.91
CA LYS A 239 -7.71 -18.13 -20.16
C LYS A 239 -6.56 -17.14 -19.93
N ALA A 240 -6.29 -16.76 -18.69
CA ALA A 240 -5.26 -15.79 -18.35
C ALA A 240 -3.89 -16.48 -18.20
N ALA A 241 -2.86 -15.91 -18.82
CA ALA A 241 -1.50 -16.34 -18.60
C ALA A 241 -1.01 -15.90 -17.20
N ILE A 242 -0.34 -16.79 -16.49
CA ILE A 242 0.39 -16.41 -15.28
C ILE A 242 1.77 -15.92 -15.69
N VAL A 243 2.18 -14.75 -15.22
CA VAL A 243 3.48 -14.15 -15.50
C VAL A 243 4.20 -13.97 -14.18
N TYR A 244 5.33 -14.67 -14.00
CA TYR A 244 6.11 -14.53 -12.78
C TYR A 244 7.01 -13.31 -12.83
N ASP A 245 7.01 -12.58 -11.72
CA ASP A 245 7.74 -11.32 -11.62
C ASP A 245 9.26 -11.53 -11.66
N ARG A 246 9.92 -10.85 -12.61
CA ARG A 246 11.38 -10.86 -12.84
C ARG A 246 12.16 -10.50 -11.57
N TYR A 247 11.71 -9.45 -10.86
CA TYR A 247 12.42 -8.96 -9.68
C TYR A 247 12.44 -10.02 -8.56
N HIS A 248 11.31 -10.66 -8.31
CA HIS A 248 11.20 -11.71 -7.30
C HIS A 248 12.08 -12.92 -7.65
N MET A 249 12.14 -13.31 -8.93
CA MET A 249 13.02 -14.37 -9.41
C MET A 249 14.49 -14.03 -9.20
N GLN A 250 14.92 -12.84 -9.61
CA GLN A 250 16.29 -12.35 -9.45
C GLN A 250 16.68 -12.20 -7.97
N ALA A 251 15.79 -11.65 -7.14
CA ALA A 251 16.03 -11.50 -5.70
C ALA A 251 16.20 -12.85 -5.01
N GLN A 252 15.39 -13.85 -5.41
CA GLN A 252 15.46 -15.19 -4.85
C GLN A 252 16.74 -15.91 -5.31
N PHE A 253 17.12 -15.82 -6.60
CA PHE A 253 18.40 -16.33 -7.11
C PHE A 253 19.59 -15.70 -6.37
N GLY A 254 19.56 -14.38 -6.23
CA GLY A 254 20.59 -13.63 -5.50
C GLY A 254 20.74 -14.02 -4.03
N LYS A 255 19.66 -14.47 -3.40
CA LYS A 255 19.67 -14.93 -2.00
C LYS A 255 20.06 -16.40 -1.89
N ASP A 256 19.36 -17.26 -2.61
CA ASP A 256 19.40 -18.71 -2.40
C ASP A 256 20.57 -19.38 -3.14
N VAL A 257 21.01 -18.81 -4.27
CA VAL A 257 22.16 -19.30 -5.04
C VAL A 257 23.40 -18.47 -4.73
N LEU A 258 23.53 -17.27 -5.29
CA LEU A 258 24.74 -16.45 -5.16
C LEU A 258 25.10 -16.15 -3.70
N GLY A 259 24.12 -15.82 -2.86
CA GLY A 259 24.32 -15.53 -1.46
C GLY A 259 24.81 -16.74 -0.67
N SER A 260 24.24 -17.90 -0.94
CA SER A 260 24.60 -19.16 -0.27
C SER A 260 25.99 -19.65 -0.69
N VAL A 261 26.27 -19.71 -2.00
CA VAL A 261 27.60 -20.11 -2.52
C VAL A 261 28.69 -19.16 -2.02
N ARG A 262 28.43 -17.83 -2.08
CA ARG A 262 29.37 -16.83 -1.56
C ARG A 262 29.71 -17.03 -0.09
N LEU A 263 28.71 -17.35 0.75
CA LEU A 263 28.92 -17.58 2.17
C LEU A 263 29.61 -18.89 2.45
N GLU A 264 29.38 -19.92 1.64
CA GLU A 264 30.06 -21.20 1.70
C GLU A 264 31.56 -21.06 1.39
N GLU A 265 31.92 -20.44 0.25
CA GLU A 265 33.28 -20.12 -0.15
C GLU A 265 34.01 -19.28 0.92
N ALA A 266 33.36 -18.21 1.41
CA ALA A 266 33.94 -17.40 2.47
C ALA A 266 34.23 -18.23 3.74
N LYS A 267 33.30 -19.11 4.15
CA LYS A 267 33.50 -19.97 5.33
C LYS A 267 34.65 -20.94 5.12
N ALA A 268 34.85 -21.49 3.92
CA ALA A 268 35.97 -22.40 3.59
C ALA A 268 37.32 -21.69 3.77
N HIS A 269 37.47 -20.44 3.25
CA HIS A 269 38.68 -19.64 3.44
C HIS A 269 38.94 -19.31 4.91
N ARG A 270 37.89 -19.00 5.68
CA ARG A 270 38.01 -18.77 7.12
C ARG A 270 38.48 -20.03 7.85
N ALA A 271 37.95 -21.17 7.51
CA ALA A 271 38.34 -22.46 8.12
C ALA A 271 39.83 -22.80 7.81
N LYS A 272 40.26 -22.60 6.55
CA LYS A 272 41.67 -22.75 6.16
C LYS A 272 42.58 -21.83 6.95
N ALA A 273 42.22 -20.54 7.09
CA ALA A 273 43.03 -19.60 7.88
C ALA A 273 43.18 -20.01 9.34
N LEU A 274 42.10 -20.51 9.97
CA LEU A 274 42.14 -21.02 11.35
C LEU A 274 42.98 -22.29 11.48
N GLY A 275 42.95 -23.21 10.50
CA GLY A 275 43.78 -24.40 10.43
C GLY A 275 45.28 -24.03 10.35
N LEU A 276 45.63 -23.09 9.48
CA LEU A 276 46.99 -22.59 9.32
C LEU A 276 47.52 -21.92 10.61
N ASP A 277 46.66 -21.17 11.32
CA ASP A 277 47.03 -20.57 12.62
C ASP A 277 47.29 -21.62 13.70
N ARG A 278 46.51 -22.72 13.71
CA ARG A 278 46.76 -23.85 14.64
C ARG A 278 48.08 -24.51 14.33
N LEU A 279 48.33 -24.88 13.07
CA LEU A 279 49.58 -25.46 12.61
C LEU A 279 50.77 -24.56 12.95
N ARG A 280 50.64 -23.25 12.77
CA ARG A 280 51.65 -22.26 13.17
C ARG A 280 51.97 -22.30 14.67
N GLY A 281 50.97 -22.52 15.51
CA GLY A 281 51.13 -22.64 16.96
C GLY A 281 51.95 -23.86 17.37
N GLU A 282 51.88 -24.92 16.61
CA GLU A 282 52.57 -26.20 16.84
C GLU A 282 54.02 -26.23 16.30
N GLN A 283 54.39 -25.30 15.40
CA GLN A 283 55.72 -25.22 14.81
C GLN A 283 56.72 -24.49 15.71
N THR A 284 57.97 -24.99 15.72
CA THR A 284 59.12 -24.35 16.43
C THR A 284 60.04 -23.57 15.48
N ASP A 285 60.09 -23.93 14.19
CA ASP A 285 60.91 -23.28 13.17
C ASP A 285 60.35 -21.87 12.83
N PRO A 286 61.12 -20.80 13.00
CA PRO A 286 60.70 -19.44 12.70
C PRO A 286 60.34 -19.19 11.24
N THR A 287 61.00 -19.88 10.30
CA THR A 287 60.75 -19.76 8.85
C THR A 287 59.40 -20.33 8.48
N VAL A 288 59.14 -21.55 8.94
CA VAL A 288 57.84 -22.25 8.72
C VAL A 288 56.68 -21.44 9.38
N ARG A 289 56.90 -20.91 10.58
CA ARG A 289 55.91 -20.07 11.27
C ARG A 289 55.58 -18.82 10.47
N LYS A 290 56.58 -18.19 9.81
CA LYS A 290 56.37 -17.03 8.96
C LYS A 290 55.54 -17.38 7.71
N GLU A 291 55.88 -18.44 7.04
CA GLU A 291 55.15 -18.92 5.86
C GLU A 291 53.68 -19.24 6.18
N LEU A 292 53.43 -19.97 7.27
CA LEU A 292 52.04 -20.26 7.72
C LEU A 292 51.26 -18.98 8.07
N LYS A 293 51.93 -17.98 8.66
CA LYS A 293 51.34 -16.69 8.93
C LYS A 293 50.93 -15.96 7.65
N ASP A 294 51.79 -15.93 6.65
CA ASP A 294 51.54 -15.28 5.38
C ASP A 294 50.42 -15.99 4.59
N GLN A 295 50.41 -17.33 4.60
CA GLN A 295 49.30 -18.10 4.05
C GLN A 295 47.98 -17.84 4.77
N ALA A 296 47.94 -17.84 6.09
CA ALA A 296 46.74 -17.52 6.87
C ALA A 296 46.27 -16.10 6.60
N ARG A 297 47.16 -15.12 6.35
CA ARG A 297 46.84 -13.77 5.96
C ARG A 297 46.18 -13.71 4.59
N LYS A 298 46.67 -14.47 3.60
CA LYS A 298 46.05 -14.59 2.27
C LYS A 298 44.61 -15.14 2.39
N GLU A 299 44.42 -16.23 3.12
CA GLU A 299 43.10 -16.83 3.33
C GLU A 299 42.10 -15.86 4.00
N ARG A 300 42.56 -15.06 4.97
CA ARG A 300 41.72 -14.01 5.59
C ARG A 300 41.39 -12.87 4.61
N HIS A 301 42.30 -12.54 3.70
CA HIS A 301 42.04 -11.55 2.66
C HIS A 301 40.95 -12.06 1.72
N GLU A 302 41.05 -13.31 1.23
CA GLU A 302 40.03 -13.93 0.39
C GLU A 302 38.68 -14.00 1.12
N TYR A 303 38.63 -14.46 2.37
CA TYR A 303 37.42 -14.41 3.18
C TYR A 303 36.77 -13.03 3.20
N SER A 304 37.57 -11.97 3.42
CA SER A 304 37.07 -10.60 3.49
C SER A 304 36.57 -10.12 2.13
N ALA A 305 37.29 -10.39 1.04
CA ALA A 305 36.93 -10.01 -0.33
C ALA A 305 35.60 -10.65 -0.74
N ILE A 306 35.47 -11.96 -0.58
CA ILE A 306 34.24 -12.70 -0.89
C ILE A 306 33.06 -12.20 -0.02
N LYS A 307 33.27 -12.03 1.28
CA LYS A 307 32.22 -11.57 2.18
C LYS A 307 31.70 -10.18 1.81
N LYS A 308 32.54 -9.29 1.35
CA LYS A 308 32.18 -7.91 0.95
C LYS A 308 31.57 -7.82 -0.46
N SER A 309 31.75 -8.84 -1.31
CA SER A 309 31.34 -8.83 -2.71
C SER A 309 29.83 -8.94 -2.95
N ARG A 310 29.00 -9.04 -1.91
CA ARG A 310 27.55 -9.26 -2.04
C ARG A 310 26.89 -8.37 -3.09
N TRP A 311 27.07 -7.08 -2.99
CA TRP A 311 26.43 -6.13 -3.88
C TRP A 311 27.03 -6.14 -5.30
N THR A 312 28.33 -6.43 -5.41
CA THR A 312 29.03 -6.58 -6.69
C THR A 312 28.49 -7.78 -7.48
N LEU A 313 28.27 -8.91 -6.82
CA LEU A 313 27.71 -10.12 -7.43
C LEU A 313 26.21 -9.98 -7.79
N LEU A 314 25.45 -9.16 -7.08
CA LEU A 314 24.02 -8.95 -7.35
C LEU A 314 23.78 -7.98 -8.52
N MET A 315 24.71 -7.07 -8.79
CA MET A 315 24.60 -6.11 -9.89
C MET A 315 25.00 -6.77 -11.21
N SER A 316 24.38 -6.32 -12.32
CA SER A 316 24.84 -6.69 -13.67
C SER A 316 26.16 -5.98 -13.98
N ALA A 317 26.99 -6.60 -14.81
CA ALA A 317 28.34 -6.11 -15.16
C ALA A 317 28.31 -4.68 -15.76
N ASP A 318 27.31 -4.38 -16.60
CA ASP A 318 27.17 -3.06 -17.27
C ASP A 318 26.95 -1.93 -16.27
N ARG A 319 26.28 -2.20 -15.14
CA ARG A 319 25.93 -1.20 -14.10
C ARG A 319 27.01 -1.02 -13.04
N LEU A 320 28.08 -1.80 -13.10
CA LEU A 320 29.18 -1.69 -12.16
C LEU A 320 30.15 -0.55 -12.56
N LEU A 321 30.59 0.19 -11.55
CA LEU A 321 31.72 1.12 -11.70
C LEU A 321 33.00 0.38 -12.07
N PRO A 322 33.95 1.00 -12.82
CA PRO A 322 35.19 0.34 -13.27
C PRO A 322 35.93 -0.41 -12.15
N GLU A 323 36.17 0.24 -11.02
CA GLU A 323 36.85 -0.34 -9.85
C GLU A 323 36.17 -1.60 -9.30
N ARG A 324 34.83 -1.66 -9.41
CA ARG A 324 34.08 -2.84 -9.00
C ARG A 324 34.07 -3.94 -10.06
N LYS A 325 34.22 -3.59 -11.33
CA LYS A 325 34.40 -4.57 -12.42
C LYS A 325 35.71 -5.35 -12.25
N ASP A 326 36.81 -4.67 -11.89
CA ASP A 326 38.10 -5.31 -11.62
C ASP A 326 37.99 -6.25 -10.44
N SER A 327 37.37 -5.80 -9.35
CA SER A 327 37.12 -6.62 -8.16
C SER A 327 36.22 -7.84 -8.46
N LEU A 328 35.18 -7.65 -9.30
CA LEU A 328 34.34 -8.76 -9.76
C LEU A 328 35.17 -9.78 -10.57
N SER A 329 35.94 -9.30 -11.52
CA SER A 329 36.75 -10.14 -12.40
C SER A 329 37.76 -10.95 -11.61
N GLU A 330 38.40 -10.39 -10.57
CA GLU A 330 39.32 -11.10 -9.68
C GLU A 330 38.56 -12.18 -8.90
N ILE A 331 37.41 -11.90 -8.31
CA ILE A 331 36.63 -12.88 -7.56
C ILE A 331 36.19 -14.03 -8.46
N LEU A 332 35.64 -13.73 -9.65
CA LEU A 332 35.17 -14.78 -10.57
C LEU A 332 36.31 -15.66 -11.11
N ARG A 333 37.49 -15.07 -11.28
CA ARG A 333 38.70 -15.86 -11.71
C ARG A 333 39.17 -16.82 -10.64
N ASN A 334 39.06 -16.45 -9.37
CA ASN A 334 39.56 -17.22 -8.25
C ASN A 334 38.54 -18.22 -7.67
N HIS A 335 37.25 -18.08 -8.01
CA HIS A 335 36.15 -18.84 -7.43
C HIS A 335 35.19 -19.36 -8.51
N GLU A 336 35.49 -20.55 -9.03
CA GLU A 336 34.79 -21.18 -10.15
C GLU A 336 33.26 -21.28 -9.92
N LYS A 337 32.83 -21.78 -8.73
CA LYS A 337 31.40 -21.87 -8.40
C LYS A 337 30.68 -20.51 -8.43
N LEU A 338 31.35 -19.46 -7.98
CA LEU A 338 30.79 -18.11 -8.06
C LEU A 338 30.74 -17.61 -9.50
N ALA A 339 31.73 -17.94 -10.33
CA ALA A 339 31.77 -17.59 -11.74
C ALA A 339 30.59 -18.24 -12.49
N VAL A 340 30.36 -19.53 -12.29
CA VAL A 340 29.22 -20.25 -12.87
C VAL A 340 27.88 -19.61 -12.42
N CYS A 341 27.70 -19.41 -11.12
CA CYS A 341 26.46 -18.80 -10.61
C CYS A 341 26.25 -17.37 -11.13
N TYR A 342 27.33 -16.59 -11.30
CA TYR A 342 27.23 -15.24 -11.83
C TYR A 342 26.85 -15.24 -13.31
N ALA A 343 27.46 -16.09 -14.13
CA ALA A 343 27.11 -16.26 -15.54
C ALA A 343 25.65 -16.68 -15.72
N MET A 344 25.18 -17.65 -14.95
CA MET A 344 23.79 -18.11 -14.93
C MET A 344 22.82 -17.02 -14.50
N LYS A 345 23.22 -16.11 -13.60
CA LYS A 345 22.41 -14.92 -13.24
C LYS A 345 22.27 -13.96 -14.41
N GLU A 346 23.37 -13.63 -15.10
CA GLU A 346 23.34 -12.71 -16.24
C GLU A 346 22.47 -13.29 -17.36
N GLU A 347 22.68 -14.56 -17.73
CA GLU A 347 21.86 -15.25 -18.72
C GLU A 347 20.37 -15.28 -18.34
N MET A 348 20.03 -15.56 -17.07
CA MET A 348 18.65 -15.47 -16.57
C MET A 348 18.08 -14.06 -16.78
N CYS A 349 18.86 -13.00 -16.60
CA CYS A 349 18.41 -11.63 -16.84
C CYS A 349 18.11 -11.38 -18.32
N GLU A 350 18.92 -11.90 -19.23
CA GLU A 350 18.74 -11.79 -20.69
C GLU A 350 17.49 -12.56 -21.16
N LEU A 351 17.21 -13.74 -20.58
CA LEU A 351 16.02 -14.51 -20.90
C LEU A 351 14.72 -13.76 -20.61
N PHE A 352 14.70 -12.93 -19.57
CA PHE A 352 13.55 -12.06 -19.29
C PHE A 352 13.39 -10.89 -20.26
N ASP A 353 14.39 -10.58 -21.07
CA ASP A 353 14.33 -9.52 -22.09
C ASP A 353 13.90 -10.06 -23.47
N LEU A 354 13.73 -11.39 -23.61
CA LEU A 354 13.19 -12.00 -24.82
C LEU A 354 11.72 -11.65 -25.02
N THR A 355 11.36 -11.40 -26.28
CA THR A 355 9.99 -11.06 -26.69
C THR A 355 9.33 -12.13 -27.57
N ASP A 356 10.11 -13.13 -28.01
CA ASP A 356 9.61 -14.28 -28.74
C ASP A 356 9.41 -15.47 -27.81
N PRO A 357 8.19 -16.01 -27.68
CA PRO A 357 7.88 -17.13 -26.78
C PRO A 357 8.64 -18.41 -27.09
N GLU A 358 8.93 -18.70 -28.37
CA GLU A 358 9.67 -19.91 -28.75
C GLU A 358 11.15 -19.79 -28.38
N ALA A 359 11.75 -18.61 -28.63
CA ALA A 359 13.11 -18.33 -28.17
C ALA A 359 13.21 -18.39 -26.64
N ALA A 360 12.21 -17.83 -25.93
CA ALA A 360 12.14 -17.88 -24.48
C ALA A 360 12.01 -19.33 -23.97
N ARG A 361 11.15 -20.15 -24.60
CA ARG A 361 11.01 -21.58 -24.26
C ARG A 361 12.32 -22.32 -24.39
N LYS A 362 12.99 -22.17 -25.55
CA LYS A 362 14.29 -22.78 -25.77
C LYS A 362 15.32 -22.29 -24.76
N GLY A 363 15.45 -20.97 -24.58
CA GLY A 363 16.43 -20.39 -23.67
C GLY A 363 16.24 -20.84 -22.23
N TRP A 364 14.99 -20.86 -21.71
CA TRP A 364 14.72 -21.37 -20.36
C TRP A 364 15.01 -22.87 -20.23
N THR A 365 14.73 -23.68 -21.26
CA THR A 365 15.06 -25.12 -21.25
C THR A 365 16.56 -25.33 -21.18
N ASP A 366 17.30 -24.63 -22.04
CA ASP A 366 18.78 -24.70 -22.08
C ASP A 366 19.38 -24.22 -20.74
N TRP A 367 18.85 -23.14 -20.18
CA TRP A 367 19.27 -22.60 -18.88
C TRP A 367 19.06 -23.60 -17.74
N PHE A 368 17.90 -24.25 -17.65
CA PHE A 368 17.62 -25.26 -16.63
C PHE A 368 18.55 -26.48 -16.76
N GLN A 369 18.83 -26.89 -17.99
CA GLN A 369 19.75 -27.99 -18.25
C GLN A 369 21.19 -27.64 -17.80
N ALA A 370 21.69 -26.47 -18.22
CA ALA A 370 23.02 -25.99 -17.82
C ALA A 370 23.12 -25.80 -16.28
N ALA A 371 22.07 -25.31 -15.65
CA ALA A 371 22.02 -25.20 -14.18
C ALA A 371 22.14 -26.55 -13.48
N LYS A 372 21.48 -27.60 -13.98
CA LYS A 372 21.53 -28.96 -13.44
C LYS A 372 22.92 -29.64 -13.67
N GLU A 373 23.53 -29.32 -14.79
CA GLU A 373 24.86 -29.83 -15.16
C GLU A 373 26.01 -29.09 -14.46
N SER A 374 25.73 -27.97 -13.79
CA SER A 374 26.75 -27.13 -13.15
C SER A 374 27.46 -27.74 -11.95
N GLU A 375 26.97 -28.83 -11.40
CA GLU A 375 27.44 -29.46 -10.16
C GLU A 375 27.44 -28.54 -8.91
N VAL A 376 26.82 -27.34 -8.99
CA VAL A 376 26.67 -26.43 -7.85
C VAL A 376 25.33 -26.73 -7.17
N PRO A 377 25.30 -27.33 -5.96
CA PRO A 377 24.11 -27.88 -5.36
C PRO A 377 22.96 -26.81 -5.20
N GLN A 378 23.35 -25.59 -4.87
CA GLN A 378 22.38 -24.49 -4.70
C GLN A 378 21.73 -24.09 -6.02
N LEU A 379 22.48 -24.11 -7.11
CA LEU A 379 22.00 -23.82 -8.46
C LEU A 379 21.12 -24.93 -9.00
N VAL A 380 21.54 -26.19 -8.83
CA VAL A 380 20.73 -27.37 -9.19
C VAL A 380 19.40 -27.37 -8.49
N HIS A 381 19.39 -27.18 -7.17
CA HIS A 381 18.16 -27.15 -6.38
C HIS A 381 17.23 -26.01 -6.80
N PHE A 382 17.79 -24.83 -7.06
CA PHE A 382 17.02 -23.68 -7.55
C PHE A 382 16.37 -24.00 -8.91
N ALA A 383 17.12 -24.57 -9.84
CA ALA A 383 16.62 -24.95 -11.17
C ALA A 383 15.47 -25.96 -11.09
N GLU A 384 15.62 -27.04 -10.33
CA GLU A 384 14.59 -28.06 -10.12
C GLU A 384 13.25 -27.49 -9.58
N LEU A 385 13.34 -26.52 -8.67
CA LEU A 385 12.16 -25.85 -8.12
C LEU A 385 11.47 -24.94 -9.14
N LYS A 386 12.26 -24.25 -10.00
CA LYS A 386 11.75 -23.24 -10.92
C LYS A 386 11.26 -23.83 -12.24
N GLU A 387 11.89 -24.89 -12.73
CA GLU A 387 11.50 -25.58 -13.96
C GLU A 387 10.04 -26.04 -13.94
N LYS A 388 9.53 -26.46 -12.79
CA LYS A 388 8.11 -26.84 -12.61
C LYS A 388 7.11 -25.72 -12.94
N ARG A 389 7.61 -24.50 -13.12
CA ARG A 389 6.82 -23.28 -13.35
C ARG A 389 7.30 -22.51 -14.58
N VAL A 390 7.97 -23.18 -15.50
CA VAL A 390 8.59 -22.59 -16.68
C VAL A 390 7.61 -21.82 -17.55
N GLU A 391 6.35 -22.30 -17.67
CA GLU A 391 5.32 -21.63 -18.48
C GLU A 391 5.09 -20.19 -18.04
N GLY A 392 5.10 -19.90 -16.73
CA GLY A 392 4.96 -18.53 -16.21
C GLY A 392 6.20 -17.66 -16.43
N LEU A 393 7.37 -18.23 -16.66
CA LEU A 393 8.59 -17.53 -17.09
C LEU A 393 8.54 -17.22 -18.58
N ILE A 394 8.11 -18.18 -19.40
CA ILE A 394 7.93 -18.03 -20.85
C ILE A 394 6.83 -16.99 -21.15
N SER A 395 5.77 -16.98 -20.36
CA SER A 395 4.67 -16.01 -20.51
C SER A 395 5.13 -14.55 -20.45
N HIS A 396 6.28 -14.26 -19.82
CA HIS A 396 6.87 -12.93 -19.78
C HIS A 396 7.22 -12.40 -21.18
N ALA A 397 7.62 -13.26 -22.10
CA ALA A 397 7.91 -12.89 -23.48
C ALA A 397 6.67 -12.40 -24.25
N MET A 398 5.49 -12.97 -23.95
CA MET A 398 4.22 -12.56 -24.55
C MET A 398 3.61 -11.35 -23.85
N PHE A 399 3.76 -11.28 -22.53
CA PHE A 399 3.19 -10.26 -21.67
C PHE A 399 4.28 -9.65 -20.79
N PRO A 400 4.96 -8.57 -21.24
CA PRO A 400 6.04 -7.93 -20.49
C PRO A 400 5.48 -7.08 -19.32
N ILE A 401 4.67 -7.70 -18.47
CA ILE A 401 4.08 -7.10 -17.28
C ILE A 401 4.87 -7.50 -16.03
N SER A 402 4.85 -6.62 -15.04
CA SER A 402 5.53 -6.84 -13.76
C SER A 402 4.71 -6.31 -12.60
N THR A 403 5.08 -6.72 -11.39
CA THR A 403 4.49 -6.18 -10.16
C THR A 403 5.02 -4.78 -9.80
N GLY A 404 5.90 -4.17 -10.60
CA GLY A 404 6.57 -2.91 -10.29
C GLY A 404 5.63 -1.74 -10.00
N LYS A 405 4.49 -1.62 -10.71
CA LYS A 405 3.45 -0.62 -10.37
C LYS A 405 2.84 -0.87 -9.00
N LEU A 406 2.63 -2.15 -8.66
CA LEU A 406 2.09 -2.55 -7.36
C LEU A 406 3.12 -2.35 -6.25
N GLU A 407 4.40 -2.60 -6.50
CA GLU A 407 5.49 -2.29 -5.56
C GLU A 407 5.56 -0.78 -5.27
N GLY A 408 5.48 0.07 -6.29
CA GLY A 408 5.37 1.51 -6.14
C GLY A 408 4.16 1.91 -5.30
N PHE A 409 3.02 1.25 -5.50
CA PHE A 409 1.82 1.46 -4.70
C PHE A 409 1.97 0.95 -3.26
N ASN A 410 2.64 -0.17 -3.05
CA ASN A 410 2.98 -0.69 -1.72
C ASN A 410 3.85 0.31 -0.92
N ASN A 411 4.72 1.07 -1.58
CA ASN A 411 5.46 2.17 -0.94
C ASN A 411 4.52 3.30 -0.50
N LYS A 412 3.51 3.65 -1.28
CA LYS A 412 2.46 4.61 -0.89
C LYS A 412 1.68 4.11 0.34
N ILE A 413 1.34 2.82 0.38
CA ILE A 413 0.73 2.17 1.55
C ILE A 413 1.63 2.29 2.80
N LYS A 414 2.93 2.06 2.66
CA LYS A 414 3.90 2.21 3.75
C LYS A 414 3.94 3.64 4.28
N VAL A 415 3.89 4.65 3.41
CA VAL A 415 3.81 6.06 3.81
C VAL A 415 2.51 6.34 4.55
N ALA A 416 1.36 5.93 4.03
CA ALA A 416 0.06 6.10 4.70
C ALA A 416 0.06 5.47 6.10
N LYS A 417 0.64 4.28 6.25
CA LYS A 417 0.81 3.61 7.56
C LYS A 417 1.69 4.40 8.54
N ARG A 418 2.77 5.02 8.06
CA ARG A 418 3.65 5.85 8.89
C ARG A 418 2.93 7.11 9.35
N VAL A 419 2.25 7.81 8.45
CA VAL A 419 1.46 9.02 8.76
C VAL A 419 0.35 8.72 9.77
N GLY A 420 -0.36 7.60 9.61
CA GLY A 420 -1.43 7.17 10.52
C GLY A 420 -0.96 6.46 11.79
N TYR A 421 0.36 6.30 12.02
CA TYR A 421 0.93 5.50 13.12
C TYR A 421 0.33 4.08 13.21
N GLY A 422 -0.08 3.53 12.06
CA GLY A 422 -0.77 2.25 11.93
C GLY A 422 -2.30 2.42 11.98
N PHE A 423 -3.00 1.35 11.62
CA PHE A 423 -4.46 1.33 11.59
C PHE A 423 -4.98 0.12 12.37
N ARG A 424 -5.88 0.35 13.32
CA ARG A 424 -6.55 -0.71 14.10
C ARG A 424 -7.80 -1.24 13.38
N ASN A 425 -8.44 -0.41 12.58
CA ASN A 425 -9.64 -0.74 11.83
C ASN A 425 -9.26 -1.18 10.40
N ASN A 426 -9.37 -2.48 10.12
CA ASN A 426 -9.03 -3.04 8.81
C ASN A 426 -9.97 -2.55 7.69
N ASP A 427 -11.26 -2.37 7.97
CA ASP A 427 -12.21 -1.85 6.98
C ASP A 427 -11.84 -0.43 6.55
N TYR A 428 -11.50 0.43 7.51
CA TYR A 428 -10.98 1.76 7.21
C TYR A 428 -9.69 1.68 6.38
N PHE A 429 -8.75 0.83 6.77
CA PHE A 429 -7.46 0.72 6.10
C PHE A 429 -7.59 0.23 4.65
N PHE A 430 -8.38 -0.82 4.40
CA PHE A 430 -8.60 -1.30 3.03
C PHE A 430 -9.41 -0.33 2.17
N THR A 431 -10.36 0.38 2.77
CA THR A 431 -11.06 1.48 2.09
C THR A 431 -10.10 2.59 1.69
N LEU A 432 -9.18 2.97 2.59
CA LEU A 432 -8.14 3.97 2.31
C LEU A 432 -7.21 3.51 1.18
N ILE A 433 -6.75 2.25 1.18
CA ILE A 433 -5.92 1.69 0.11
C ILE A 433 -6.61 1.82 -1.25
N LYS A 434 -7.87 1.37 -1.35
CA LYS A 434 -8.65 1.47 -2.59
C LYS A 434 -8.82 2.93 -3.01
N TYR A 435 -9.15 3.82 -2.09
CA TYR A 435 -9.31 5.25 -2.35
C TYR A 435 -8.01 5.90 -2.86
N LEU A 436 -6.85 5.59 -2.24
CA LEU A 436 -5.55 6.13 -2.63
C LEU A 436 -5.09 5.68 -4.02
N SER A 437 -5.67 4.62 -4.57
CA SER A 437 -5.38 4.13 -5.91
C SER A 437 -6.18 4.84 -7.00
N LEU A 438 -7.26 5.57 -6.66
CA LEU A 438 -8.11 6.23 -7.65
C LEU A 438 -7.35 7.29 -8.47
N PRO A 439 -7.64 7.45 -9.78
CA PRO A 439 -6.92 8.38 -10.66
C PRO A 439 -6.94 9.85 -10.20
N LYS A 440 -8.07 10.30 -9.63
CA LYS A 440 -8.21 11.68 -9.12
C LYS A 440 -7.27 11.98 -7.94
N THR A 441 -6.95 11.00 -7.12
CA THR A 441 -6.02 11.18 -6.00
C THR A 441 -4.56 11.20 -6.46
N ARG A 442 -4.25 10.55 -7.58
CA ARG A 442 -2.90 10.56 -8.19
C ARG A 442 -2.55 11.91 -8.80
N LYS A 443 -3.49 12.56 -9.51
CA LYS A 443 -3.25 13.88 -10.15
C LYS A 443 -2.98 15.00 -9.16
N ARG A 444 -3.50 14.92 -7.93
CA ARG A 444 -3.29 15.95 -6.89
C ARG A 444 -1.93 15.85 -6.19
N SER A 445 -1.27 14.70 -6.20
CA SER A 445 0.07 14.54 -5.62
C SER A 445 1.19 15.16 -6.48
N HIS A 446 0.90 15.57 -7.72
CA HIS A 446 1.86 16.21 -8.64
C HIS A 446 1.71 17.73 -8.75
N THR A 447 0.79 18.35 -7.99
CA THR A 447 0.53 19.80 -8.08
C THR A 447 1.24 20.59 -6.96
N PHE A 448 2.14 19.95 -6.23
CA PHE A 448 3.00 20.62 -5.24
C PHE A 448 4.47 20.25 -5.54
N CYS A 449 4.98 20.77 -6.65
CA CYS A 449 6.40 21.05 -6.88
C CYS A 449 6.53 22.53 -7.18
#